data_d3ca8b537327253d17eca45af3f130a3
#
_entry.id   d3ca8b537327253d17eca45af3f130a3
#
_cell.length_a   1.000
_cell.length_b   1.000
_cell.length_c   1.000
_cell.angle_alpha   90.00
_cell.angle_beta   90.00
_cell.angle_gamma   90.00
#
_symmetry.space_group_name_H-M   'P 1'
#
loop_
_entity.id
_entity.type
_entity.pdbx_description
1 polymer ?
#
loop_
_entity_poly.entity_id
_entity_poly.type
_entity_poly.pdbx_seq_one_letter_code
_entity_poly.pdbx_strand_id
1 'polypeptide(L)'
;VLGIRKFASAVLIALATIALTSTTARAATLQDDVDSMLGTMKTVYSAYYAPAAWKKQYAGYDLNTSYAAAIADASTKSTSLTVKQARVIFKDFVYAMKDYHTSISFTSTESASLPLTVRGAEGRLFIVSIDRTKLGEGAFPFNIGDELLTVDGKAANDVVNEIQNTFTANAAATDRSTAEIRLFRRAASRGFTDIPSGPVTLGLRRNGEAATTFVQLIWDYVPERIAPRGDLFSARRSIARNSIFAPRMDADLGTETDQGADDPYQLGSHTSFMPALGTKIWESSKDSEFDAYIYQNDDHKLIGYVRIPSYSPADTIKATAEFQQVIARMQKTTDSLVIDQVNNPGGSVFYLYSLVSMLSEKPMATPRHRMAIAQADVSDALSQLEQLKPIKTEDDIAKGGPSIQQMGEGYPVSLEFVNFMRSYAQFIISEWTAGRKLTNPYWIAGVDHINPNPVHYTKPILLLINELDYSGGDFFPTTMQDNKRVTILGTRTAGAGGYVNDVSVPNNVGVASFRVTQSIAERATGNPIENLGVTPDINCPMTAADFTSSYAPYVKAVQAAVKQITP
;
A
#
# COMPACT_ATOMS: atom_id res chain seq x y z
N VAL A 1 -83.43 31.51 29.88
CA VAL A 1 -83.33 31.67 31.32
C VAL A 1 -81.88 31.42 31.69
N LEU A 2 -81.23 32.36 32.32
CA LEU A 2 -79.93 32.38 33.01
C LEU A 2 -78.69 32.31 32.09
N GLY A 3 -77.81 33.21 32.11
CA GLY A 3 -77.30 34.08 33.18
C GLY A 3 -75.79 34.04 33.09
N ILE A 4 -75.24 34.99 32.24
CA ILE A 4 -73.80 35.07 31.99
C ILE A 4 -73.23 36.04 33.06
N ARG A 5 -72.34 35.50 33.89
CA ARG A 5 -71.45 36.36 34.70
C ARG A 5 -70.08 36.40 34.06
N LYS A 6 -69.69 37.60 33.65
CA LYS A 6 -68.33 37.97 33.25
C LYS A 6 -67.40 37.94 34.48
N PHE A 7 -66.32 37.18 34.38
CA PHE A 7 -65.14 37.42 35.24
C PHE A 7 -64.02 37.97 34.33
N ALA A 8 -63.67 39.23 34.57
CA ALA A 8 -62.46 39.83 34.04
C ALA A 8 -61.29 39.39 34.93
N SER A 9 -60.40 38.60 34.38
CA SER A 9 -59.11 38.35 34.99
C SER A 9 -58.05 39.18 34.27
N ALA A 10 -57.47 40.10 35.01
CA ALA A 10 -56.29 40.84 34.59
C ALA A 10 -55.09 39.89 34.47
N VAL A 11 -54.62 39.71 33.24
CA VAL A 11 -53.35 39.02 32.98
C VAL A 11 -52.26 40.05 33.13
N LEU A 12 -51.50 39.97 34.26
CA LEU A 12 -50.24 40.67 34.43
C LEU A 12 -49.24 40.02 33.46
N ILE A 13 -48.88 40.70 32.38
CA ILE A 13 -47.75 40.36 31.52
C ILE A 13 -46.48 40.78 32.27
N ALA A 14 -45.86 39.82 32.97
CA ALA A 14 -44.49 39.98 33.43
C ALA A 14 -43.57 39.89 32.21
N LEU A 15 -43.07 40.99 31.72
CA LEU A 15 -41.96 41.07 30.77
C LEU A 15 -40.70 40.57 31.49
N ALA A 16 -40.46 39.24 31.44
CA ALA A 16 -39.16 38.72 31.75
C ALA A 16 -38.24 39.14 30.62
N THR A 17 -37.43 40.14 30.84
CA THR A 17 -36.28 40.48 30.01
C THR A 17 -35.30 39.30 30.10
N ILE A 18 -35.44 38.33 29.20
CA ILE A 18 -34.41 37.33 28.96
C ILE A 18 -33.28 38.13 28.33
N ALA A 19 -32.28 38.48 29.13
CA ALA A 19 -30.99 38.89 28.60
C ALA A 19 -30.46 37.70 27.80
N LEU A 20 -30.69 37.70 26.50
CA LEU A 20 -29.94 36.88 25.57
C LEU A 20 -28.49 37.38 25.69
N THR A 21 -27.74 36.77 26.59
CA THR A 21 -26.29 36.77 26.43
C THR A 21 -26.03 36.08 25.10
N SER A 22 -25.93 36.90 24.04
CA SER A 22 -25.31 36.43 22.80
C SER A 22 -23.90 36.03 23.16
N THR A 23 -23.71 34.75 23.50
CA THR A 23 -22.40 34.14 23.34
C THR A 23 -22.12 34.30 21.86
N THR A 24 -21.38 35.35 21.49
CA THR A 24 -20.79 35.44 20.18
C THR A 24 -20.02 34.14 19.99
N ALA A 25 -20.57 33.25 19.15
CA ALA A 25 -19.86 32.08 18.76
C ALA A 25 -18.52 32.56 18.19
N ARG A 26 -17.45 32.39 18.95
CA ARG A 26 -16.10 32.70 18.49
C ARG A 26 -15.90 31.86 17.24
N ALA A 27 -15.53 32.50 16.13
CA ALA A 27 -15.14 31.75 14.94
C ALA A 27 -14.01 30.76 15.35
N ALA A 28 -14.16 29.50 14.95
CA ALA A 28 -13.14 28.49 15.23
C ALA A 28 -11.80 28.98 14.66
N THR A 29 -10.75 28.84 15.46
CA THR A 29 -9.39 29.16 15.03
C THR A 29 -8.80 27.96 14.32
N LEU A 30 -7.71 28.15 13.56
CA LEU A 30 -6.98 27.02 12.97
C LEU A 30 -6.51 26.03 14.05
N GLN A 31 -6.17 26.51 15.26
CA GLN A 31 -5.86 25.67 16.40
C GLN A 31 -7.03 24.76 16.81
N ASP A 32 -8.25 25.33 16.92
CA ASP A 32 -9.44 24.55 17.27
C ASP A 32 -9.72 23.46 16.21
N ASP A 33 -9.54 23.77 14.92
CA ASP A 33 -9.70 22.82 13.81
C ASP A 33 -8.63 21.72 13.85
N VAL A 34 -7.38 22.04 14.18
CA VAL A 34 -6.28 21.07 14.34
C VAL A 34 -6.54 20.14 15.51
N ASP A 35 -6.92 20.69 16.68
CA ASP A 35 -7.23 19.89 17.87
C ASP A 35 -8.41 18.95 17.64
N SER A 36 -9.45 19.42 16.95
CA SER A 36 -10.62 18.63 16.55
C SER A 36 -10.22 17.46 15.61
N MET A 37 -9.38 17.73 14.61
CA MET A 37 -8.94 16.71 13.68
C MET A 37 -8.03 15.66 14.35
N LEU A 38 -7.08 16.07 15.20
CA LEU A 38 -6.25 15.16 15.98
C LEU A 38 -7.12 14.29 16.91
N GLY A 39 -8.14 14.87 17.54
CA GLY A 39 -9.11 14.14 18.38
C GLY A 39 -9.89 13.10 17.57
N THR A 40 -10.30 13.44 16.36
CA THR A 40 -10.97 12.52 15.43
C THR A 40 -10.05 11.37 15.04
N MET A 41 -8.82 11.68 14.61
CA MET A 41 -7.81 10.66 14.25
C MET A 41 -7.53 9.73 15.45
N LYS A 42 -7.31 10.29 16.65
CA LYS A 42 -7.12 9.49 17.88
C LYS A 42 -8.30 8.55 18.13
N THR A 43 -9.52 9.02 17.95
CA THR A 43 -10.74 8.21 18.16
C THR A 43 -10.78 7.04 17.18
N VAL A 44 -10.52 7.29 15.91
CA VAL A 44 -10.46 6.24 14.86
C VAL A 44 -9.35 5.23 15.16
N TYR A 45 -8.13 5.68 15.45
CA TYR A 45 -7.02 4.77 15.79
C TYR A 45 -7.28 3.98 17.06
N SER A 46 -7.91 4.58 18.09
CA SER A 46 -8.29 3.86 19.31
C SER A 46 -9.30 2.72 19.06
N ALA A 47 -10.16 2.88 18.05
CA ALA A 47 -11.19 1.90 17.72
C ALA A 47 -10.70 0.81 16.75
N TYR A 48 -9.87 1.18 15.77
CA TYR A 48 -9.60 0.35 14.60
C TYR A 48 -8.14 -0.03 14.40
N TYR A 49 -7.17 0.53 15.14
CA TYR A 49 -5.76 0.23 14.94
C TYR A 49 -5.37 -1.09 15.62
N ALA A 50 -5.44 -2.18 14.88
CA ALA A 50 -5.17 -3.53 15.40
C ALA A 50 -3.72 -3.74 15.90
N PRO A 51 -2.67 -3.17 15.25
CA PRO A 51 -1.29 -3.39 15.67
C PRO A 51 -0.85 -2.68 16.95
N ALA A 52 -1.71 -1.91 17.63
CA ALA A 52 -1.32 -1.05 18.76
C ALA A 52 -0.47 -1.75 19.84
N ALA A 53 -0.86 -2.94 20.27
CA ALA A 53 -0.11 -3.71 21.28
C ALA A 53 1.26 -4.15 20.75
N TRP A 54 1.33 -4.60 19.51
CA TRP A 54 2.57 -4.96 18.83
C TRP A 54 3.50 -3.76 18.70
N LYS A 55 2.99 -2.61 18.25
CA LYS A 55 3.78 -1.37 18.11
C LYS A 55 4.33 -0.87 19.44
N LYS A 56 3.58 -1.04 20.51
CA LYS A 56 4.08 -0.73 21.85
C LYS A 56 5.26 -1.63 22.25
N GLN A 57 5.17 -2.91 21.95
CA GLN A 57 6.24 -3.88 22.24
C GLN A 57 7.44 -3.65 21.30
N TYR A 58 7.21 -3.47 20.02
CA TYR A 58 8.25 -3.41 18.98
C TYR A 58 8.99 -2.07 18.94
N ALA A 59 8.27 -0.96 19.06
CA ALA A 59 8.80 0.39 18.87
C ALA A 59 8.53 1.36 20.04
N GLY A 60 7.94 0.88 21.13
CA GLY A 60 7.58 1.74 22.27
C GLY A 60 6.43 2.71 21.98
N TYR A 61 5.70 2.53 20.87
CA TYR A 61 4.63 3.43 20.47
C TYR A 61 3.45 3.37 21.43
N ASP A 62 2.94 4.55 21.84
CA ASP A 62 1.71 4.69 22.63
C ASP A 62 0.86 5.82 22.04
N LEU A 63 -0.36 5.50 21.64
CA LEU A 63 -1.28 6.43 20.95
C LEU A 63 -1.61 7.66 21.81
N ASN A 64 -1.79 7.49 23.14
CA ASN A 64 -2.14 8.61 24.00
C ASN A 64 -0.96 9.57 24.18
N THR A 65 0.24 9.02 24.31
CA THR A 65 1.49 9.81 24.39
C THR A 65 1.72 10.57 23.09
N SER A 66 1.59 9.92 21.93
CA SER A 66 1.75 10.56 20.61
C SER A 66 0.69 11.64 20.38
N TYR A 67 -0.57 11.40 20.78
CA TYR A 67 -1.62 12.40 20.72
C TYR A 67 -1.32 13.61 21.60
N ALA A 68 -0.91 13.39 22.86
CA ALA A 68 -0.57 14.49 23.75
C ALA A 68 0.60 15.33 23.22
N ALA A 69 1.61 14.69 22.63
CA ALA A 69 2.71 15.38 21.98
C ALA A 69 2.26 16.23 20.78
N ALA A 70 1.39 15.70 19.92
CA ALA A 70 0.85 16.44 18.77
C ALA A 70 0.02 17.66 19.20
N ILE A 71 -0.84 17.53 20.23
CA ILE A 71 -1.61 18.65 20.80
C ILE A 71 -0.66 19.71 21.40
N ALA A 72 0.36 19.28 22.14
CA ALA A 72 1.35 20.21 22.71
C ALA A 72 2.11 20.96 21.63
N ASP A 73 2.54 20.29 20.56
CA ASP A 73 3.21 20.93 19.43
C ASP A 73 2.32 21.95 18.74
N ALA A 74 1.05 21.60 18.47
CA ALA A 74 0.07 22.56 17.93
C ALA A 74 -0.11 23.79 18.84
N SER A 75 -0.26 23.56 20.15
CA SER A 75 -0.46 24.64 21.15
C SER A 75 0.73 25.59 21.25
N THR A 76 1.96 25.10 21.16
CA THR A 76 3.18 25.95 21.19
C THR A 76 3.27 26.89 19.99
N LYS A 77 2.60 26.54 18.88
CA LYS A 77 2.58 27.29 17.62
C LYS A 77 1.31 28.11 17.44
N SER A 78 0.38 28.12 18.38
CA SER A 78 -1.00 28.61 18.25
C SER A 78 -1.13 30.01 17.64
N THR A 79 -0.24 30.95 17.98
CA THR A 79 -0.25 32.32 17.45
C THR A 79 0.33 32.48 16.04
N SER A 80 1.10 31.50 15.58
CA SER A 80 1.78 31.48 14.27
C SER A 80 1.46 30.25 13.44
N LEU A 81 0.51 29.44 13.90
CA LEU A 81 0.14 28.19 13.24
C LEU A 81 -0.34 28.42 11.82
N THR A 82 0.27 27.76 10.87
CA THR A 82 -0.12 27.77 9.46
C THR A 82 -0.64 26.40 9.02
N VAL A 83 -1.38 26.35 7.92
CA VAL A 83 -1.85 25.07 7.34
C VAL A 83 -0.67 24.13 7.02
N LYS A 84 0.46 24.65 6.55
CA LYS A 84 1.67 23.82 6.31
C LYS A 84 2.20 23.21 7.61
N GLN A 85 2.24 23.95 8.70
CA GLN A 85 2.66 23.45 10.02
C GLN A 85 1.65 22.43 10.57
N ALA A 86 0.35 22.66 10.39
CA ALA A 86 -0.68 21.69 10.76
C ALA A 86 -0.51 20.35 10.01
N ARG A 87 -0.20 20.39 8.71
CA ARG A 87 0.11 19.19 7.91
C ARG A 87 1.31 18.41 8.47
N VAL A 88 2.36 19.10 8.92
CA VAL A 88 3.52 18.45 9.60
C VAL A 88 3.06 17.73 10.86
N ILE A 89 2.30 18.40 11.72
CA ILE A 89 1.80 17.82 12.98
C ILE A 89 0.98 16.56 12.72
N PHE A 90 0.03 16.60 11.78
CA PHE A 90 -0.76 15.42 11.41
C PHE A 90 0.11 14.29 10.85
N LYS A 91 1.02 14.63 9.94
CA LYS A 91 1.95 13.66 9.35
C LYS A 91 2.80 12.98 10.43
N ASP A 92 3.41 13.75 11.31
CA ASP A 92 4.29 13.24 12.37
C ASP A 92 3.51 12.37 13.36
N PHE A 93 2.25 12.75 13.68
CA PHE A 93 1.35 11.94 14.50
C PHE A 93 1.08 10.55 13.86
N VAL A 94 0.82 10.49 12.56
CA VAL A 94 0.58 9.24 11.83
C VAL A 94 1.86 8.41 11.71
N TYR A 95 2.96 9.01 11.27
CA TYR A 95 4.22 8.27 11.06
C TYR A 95 4.89 7.81 12.37
N ALA A 96 4.51 8.38 13.53
CA ALA A 96 4.96 7.88 14.83
C ALA A 96 4.56 6.41 15.07
N MET A 97 3.54 5.89 14.39
CA MET A 97 3.10 4.49 14.48
C MET A 97 4.10 3.49 13.91
N LYS A 98 5.06 3.93 13.10
CA LYS A 98 6.04 3.06 12.45
C LYS A 98 5.38 1.92 11.66
N ASP A 99 4.38 2.27 10.85
CA ASP A 99 3.52 1.35 10.13
C ASP A 99 3.35 1.83 8.68
N TYR A 100 3.75 1.03 7.70
CA TYR A 100 3.64 1.38 6.28
C TYR A 100 2.19 1.43 5.77
N HIS A 101 1.27 0.82 6.49
CA HIS A 101 -0.15 0.88 6.18
C HIS A 101 -0.84 2.13 6.74
N THR A 102 -0.28 2.79 7.75
CA THR A 102 -0.79 4.08 8.20
C THR A 102 -0.23 5.19 7.32
N SER A 103 -1.11 5.98 6.76
CA SER A 103 -0.75 7.12 5.90
C SER A 103 -1.72 8.26 6.10
N ILE A 104 -1.34 9.44 5.61
CA ILE A 104 -2.21 10.61 5.56
C ILE A 104 -2.01 11.32 4.23
N SER A 105 -3.12 11.77 3.64
CA SER A 105 -3.11 12.57 2.43
C SER A 105 -3.80 13.92 2.65
N PHE A 106 -3.37 14.93 1.89
CA PHE A 106 -3.87 16.28 1.99
C PHE A 106 -4.50 16.76 0.67
N THR A 107 -5.49 17.63 0.78
CA THR A 107 -6.10 18.29 -0.38
C THR A 107 -5.16 19.39 -0.90
N SER A 108 -4.15 18.99 -1.65
CA SER A 108 -3.18 19.89 -2.26
C SER A 108 -2.85 19.42 -3.66
N THR A 109 -2.68 20.36 -4.57
CA THR A 109 -2.23 20.08 -5.95
C THR A 109 -0.76 20.42 -6.14
N GLU A 110 -0.12 21.02 -5.13
CA GLU A 110 1.27 21.45 -5.22
C GLU A 110 2.19 20.24 -5.31
N SER A 111 2.96 20.14 -6.39
CA SER A 111 3.91 19.06 -6.63
C SER A 111 5.07 19.52 -7.50
N ALA A 112 6.15 18.74 -7.47
CA ALA A 112 7.29 18.94 -8.33
C ALA A 112 7.95 17.61 -8.69
N SER A 113 8.41 17.46 -9.93
CA SER A 113 9.13 16.29 -10.39
C SER A 113 10.29 16.61 -11.33
N LEU A 114 11.25 15.70 -11.41
CA LEU A 114 12.25 15.65 -12.47
C LEU A 114 12.08 14.33 -13.25
N PRO A 115 12.37 14.34 -14.56
CA PRO A 115 12.14 13.20 -15.43
C PRO A 115 13.25 12.13 -15.32
N LEU A 116 13.66 11.79 -14.10
CA LEU A 116 14.66 10.75 -13.82
C LEU A 116 14.39 10.10 -12.48
N THR A 117 14.84 8.85 -12.32
CA THR A 117 14.78 8.08 -11.07
C THR A 117 16.19 7.63 -10.69
N VAL A 118 16.48 7.64 -9.39
CA VAL A 118 17.74 7.15 -8.85
C VAL A 118 17.49 6.02 -7.85
N ARG A 119 18.46 5.11 -7.75
CA ARG A 119 18.49 4.06 -6.73
C ARG A 119 19.89 3.97 -6.14
N GLY A 120 19.94 3.50 -4.90
CA GLY A 120 21.18 3.40 -4.12
C GLY A 120 21.71 1.98 -4.00
N ALA A 121 23.03 1.86 -4.03
CA ALA A 121 23.75 0.68 -3.57
C ALA A 121 25.12 1.09 -3.03
N GLU A 122 25.58 0.39 -1.98
CA GLU A 122 26.91 0.57 -1.41
C GLU A 122 27.23 2.04 -1.05
N GLY A 123 26.22 2.80 -0.57
CA GLY A 123 26.35 4.20 -0.21
C GLY A 123 26.44 5.18 -1.38
N ARG A 124 26.23 4.73 -2.61
CA ARG A 124 26.22 5.52 -3.84
C ARG A 124 24.83 5.57 -4.44
N LEU A 125 24.53 6.60 -5.23
CA LEU A 125 23.26 6.77 -5.93
C LEU A 125 23.49 6.75 -7.43
N PHE A 126 22.70 5.98 -8.15
CA PHE A 126 22.82 5.79 -9.60
C PHE A 126 21.54 6.20 -10.30
N ILE A 127 21.65 6.80 -11.48
CA ILE A 127 20.52 7.00 -12.37
C ILE A 127 20.07 5.62 -12.88
N VAL A 128 18.79 5.31 -12.70
CA VAL A 128 18.22 4.02 -13.11
C VAL A 128 17.12 4.17 -14.16
N SER A 129 16.53 5.36 -14.28
CA SER A 129 15.52 5.66 -15.29
C SER A 129 15.65 7.12 -15.72
N ILE A 130 15.44 7.40 -17.01
CA ILE A 130 15.41 8.74 -17.60
C ILE A 130 14.24 8.77 -18.59
N ASP A 131 13.30 9.68 -18.38
CA ASP A 131 12.25 9.94 -19.39
C ASP A 131 12.86 10.76 -20.56
N ARG A 132 13.28 10.06 -21.58
CA ARG A 132 13.91 10.66 -22.76
C ARG A 132 12.95 11.49 -23.61
N THR A 133 11.65 11.38 -23.40
CA THR A 133 10.66 12.24 -24.08
C THR A 133 10.70 13.67 -23.54
N LYS A 134 11.00 13.83 -22.25
CA LYS A 134 11.13 15.11 -21.55
C LYS A 134 12.58 15.59 -21.47
N LEU A 135 13.54 14.67 -21.40
CA LEU A 135 14.95 14.95 -21.18
C LEU A 135 15.83 14.28 -22.24
N GLY A 136 15.88 14.92 -23.42
CA GLY A 136 16.64 14.42 -24.57
C GLY A 136 18.17 14.38 -24.32
N GLU A 137 18.87 13.50 -25.03
CA GLU A 137 20.32 13.27 -24.86
C GLU A 137 21.17 14.54 -25.01
N GLY A 138 20.81 15.45 -25.92
CA GLY A 138 21.52 16.71 -26.10
C GLY A 138 21.47 17.65 -24.90
N ALA A 139 20.34 17.64 -24.15
CA ALA A 139 20.19 18.46 -22.95
C ALA A 139 20.72 17.76 -21.69
N PHE A 140 20.71 16.42 -21.69
CA PHE A 140 21.16 15.61 -20.57
C PHE A 140 21.97 14.41 -21.07
N PRO A 141 23.28 14.59 -21.33
CA PRO A 141 24.15 13.57 -21.93
C PRO A 141 24.67 12.57 -20.87
N PHE A 142 23.78 12.09 -20.01
CA PHE A 142 24.05 11.06 -19.01
C PHE A 142 23.20 9.84 -19.29
N ASN A 143 23.59 8.70 -18.75
CA ASN A 143 22.97 7.41 -19.01
C ASN A 143 22.56 6.71 -17.70
N ILE A 144 21.77 5.64 -17.84
CA ILE A 144 21.54 4.69 -16.75
C ILE A 144 22.91 4.13 -16.31
N GLY A 145 23.12 4.07 -14.99
CA GLY A 145 24.37 3.66 -14.38
C GLY A 145 25.36 4.81 -14.06
N ASP A 146 25.07 6.05 -14.50
CA ASP A 146 25.81 7.22 -14.08
C ASP A 146 25.44 7.59 -12.62
N GLU A 147 26.41 8.14 -11.87
CA GLU A 147 26.27 8.38 -10.45
C GLU A 147 25.83 9.81 -10.14
N LEU A 148 24.84 9.95 -9.26
CA LEU A 148 24.40 11.23 -8.70
C LEU A 148 25.19 11.51 -7.41
N LEU A 149 25.97 12.60 -7.40
CA LEU A 149 26.81 13.01 -6.29
C LEU A 149 26.19 14.13 -5.46
N THR A 150 25.64 15.16 -6.12
CA THR A 150 25.09 16.33 -5.43
C THR A 150 23.76 16.80 -6.05
N VAL A 151 22.91 17.40 -5.21
CA VAL A 151 21.72 18.16 -5.58
C VAL A 151 21.84 19.54 -4.96
N ASP A 152 21.90 20.61 -5.78
CA ASP A 152 22.15 21.99 -5.37
C ASP A 152 23.37 22.16 -4.45
N GLY A 153 24.46 21.46 -4.78
CA GLY A 153 25.73 21.50 -4.05
C GLY A 153 25.76 20.68 -2.76
N LYS A 154 24.62 20.12 -2.30
CA LYS A 154 24.54 19.24 -1.15
C LYS A 154 24.76 17.80 -1.59
N ALA A 155 25.44 16.99 -0.76
CA ALA A 155 25.61 15.57 -1.07
C ALA A 155 24.25 14.90 -1.28
N ALA A 156 24.06 14.18 -2.39
CA ALA A 156 22.76 13.59 -2.75
C ALA A 156 22.28 12.58 -1.69
N ASN A 157 23.21 11.86 -1.05
CA ASN A 157 22.88 10.98 0.07
C ASN A 157 22.31 11.74 1.27
N ASP A 158 22.78 12.96 1.56
CA ASP A 158 22.24 13.76 2.67
C ASP A 158 20.81 14.21 2.37
N VAL A 159 20.51 14.56 1.11
CA VAL A 159 19.14 14.90 0.69
C VAL A 159 18.21 13.68 0.80
N VAL A 160 18.68 12.49 0.41
CA VAL A 160 17.90 11.25 0.60
C VAL A 160 17.69 10.94 2.08
N ASN A 161 18.71 11.12 2.92
CA ASN A 161 18.60 10.91 4.38
C ASN A 161 17.58 11.87 5.01
N GLU A 162 17.50 13.12 4.58
CA GLU A 162 16.48 14.08 5.04
C GLU A 162 15.07 13.63 4.68
N ILE A 163 14.87 13.17 3.44
CA ILE A 163 13.58 12.62 3.01
C ILE A 163 13.26 11.36 3.83
N GLN A 164 14.21 10.45 3.98
CA GLN A 164 14.05 9.25 4.79
C GLN A 164 13.62 9.59 6.22
N ASN A 165 14.33 10.50 6.89
CA ASN A 165 14.03 10.91 8.26
C ASN A 165 12.64 11.56 8.39
N THR A 166 12.15 12.20 7.32
CA THR A 166 10.81 12.81 7.29
C THR A 166 9.70 11.78 7.23
N PHE A 167 9.96 10.61 6.64
CA PHE A 167 8.95 9.58 6.36
C PHE A 167 9.35 8.19 6.87
N THR A 168 10.25 8.12 7.86
CA THR A 168 10.68 6.85 8.44
C THR A 168 9.50 6.09 9.06
N ALA A 169 9.27 4.88 8.58
CA ALA A 169 8.22 4.05 9.11
C ALA A 169 8.75 2.84 9.88
N ASN A 170 9.75 2.08 9.37
CA ASN A 170 10.13 0.86 10.05
C ASN A 170 11.50 0.28 9.64
N ALA A 171 11.60 -0.22 8.40
CA ALA A 171 12.75 -0.96 7.94
C ALA A 171 13.73 -0.05 7.21
N ALA A 172 14.97 -0.01 7.63
CA ALA A 172 15.98 0.92 7.08
C ALA A 172 16.14 0.79 5.55
N ALA A 173 16.11 -0.43 5.00
CA ALA A 173 16.20 -0.63 3.56
C ALA A 173 14.97 -0.10 2.83
N THR A 174 13.77 -0.41 3.33
CA THR A 174 12.50 0.06 2.77
C THR A 174 12.38 1.58 2.85
N ASP A 175 12.69 2.17 4.02
CA ASP A 175 12.65 3.63 4.22
C ASP A 175 13.64 4.32 3.28
N ARG A 176 14.84 3.75 3.11
CA ARG A 176 15.87 4.25 2.20
C ARG A 176 15.43 4.20 0.75
N SER A 177 14.96 3.05 0.28
CA SER A 177 14.50 2.85 -1.10
C SER A 177 13.31 3.74 -1.43
N THR A 178 12.37 3.93 -0.47
CA THR A 178 11.25 4.86 -0.61
C THR A 178 11.72 6.32 -0.72
N ALA A 179 12.72 6.72 0.06
CA ALA A 179 13.30 8.07 0.01
C ALA A 179 14.01 8.33 -1.33
N GLU A 180 14.69 7.33 -1.88
CA GLU A 180 15.33 7.41 -3.20
C GLU A 180 14.32 7.65 -4.33
N ILE A 181 13.21 6.92 -4.33
CA ILE A 181 12.11 7.12 -5.30
C ILE A 181 11.53 8.54 -5.17
N ARG A 182 11.44 9.06 -3.94
CA ARG A 182 10.89 10.38 -3.66
C ARG A 182 11.88 11.53 -3.88
N LEU A 183 13.14 11.27 -4.15
CA LEU A 183 14.16 12.32 -4.30
C LEU A 183 13.75 13.36 -5.36
N PHE A 184 13.25 12.89 -6.48
CA PHE A 184 12.83 13.71 -7.60
C PHE A 184 11.32 13.72 -7.85
N ARG A 185 10.53 13.32 -6.85
CA ARG A 185 9.06 13.37 -6.89
C ARG A 185 8.54 13.84 -5.54
N ARG A 186 8.00 15.04 -5.49
CA ARG A 186 7.53 15.66 -4.25
C ARG A 186 6.14 16.24 -4.42
N ALA A 187 5.22 15.88 -3.53
CA ALA A 187 3.85 16.37 -3.55
C ALA A 187 3.41 16.78 -2.14
N ALA A 188 2.81 17.95 -2.03
CA ALA A 188 2.28 18.45 -0.77
C ALA A 188 1.08 17.60 -0.30
N SER A 189 0.35 16.98 -1.22
CA SER A 189 -0.70 15.99 -0.92
C SER A 189 -0.17 14.78 -0.13
N ARG A 190 1.13 14.47 -0.24
CA ARG A 190 1.80 13.36 0.44
C ARG A 190 2.58 13.79 1.69
N GLY A 191 2.40 15.02 2.14
CA GLY A 191 3.02 15.54 3.36
C GLY A 191 4.40 16.17 3.19
N PHE A 192 4.87 16.39 1.96
CA PHE A 192 6.00 17.29 1.74
C PHE A 192 5.57 18.73 2.01
N THR A 193 6.39 19.48 2.75
CA THR A 193 6.14 20.88 3.08
C THR A 193 6.86 21.84 2.17
N ASP A 194 8.01 21.41 1.66
CA ASP A 194 8.86 22.18 0.78
C ASP A 194 8.87 21.52 -0.60
N ILE A 195 8.07 22.11 -1.50
CA ILE A 195 7.98 21.68 -2.88
C ILE A 195 8.93 22.54 -3.70
N PRO A 196 9.95 21.94 -4.31
CA PRO A 196 10.94 22.71 -5.06
C PRO A 196 10.36 23.27 -6.35
N SER A 197 10.86 24.43 -6.77
CA SER A 197 10.51 25.08 -8.04
C SER A 197 11.71 25.78 -8.65
N GLY A 198 11.66 26.03 -9.96
CA GLY A 198 12.75 26.66 -10.69
C GLY A 198 13.93 25.71 -10.98
N PRO A 199 15.14 26.27 -11.12
CA PRO A 199 16.32 25.48 -11.50
C PRO A 199 16.86 24.65 -10.32
N VAL A 200 17.43 23.49 -10.63
CA VAL A 200 18.19 22.62 -9.75
C VAL A 200 19.51 22.24 -10.42
N THR A 201 20.59 22.24 -9.68
CA THR A 201 21.91 21.83 -10.17
C THR A 201 22.23 20.42 -9.67
N LEU A 202 22.43 19.49 -10.59
CA LEU A 202 22.85 18.13 -10.30
C LEU A 202 24.35 17.98 -10.59
N GLY A 203 25.10 17.46 -9.62
CA GLY A 203 26.48 17.02 -9.80
C GLY A 203 26.50 15.53 -10.11
N LEU A 204 26.94 15.16 -11.29
CA LEU A 204 26.88 13.81 -11.84
C LEU A 204 28.28 13.33 -12.23
N ARG A 205 28.50 12.04 -12.15
CA ARG A 205 29.72 11.37 -12.59
C ARG A 205 29.35 10.23 -13.53
N ARG A 206 29.92 10.27 -14.75
CA ARG A 206 29.70 9.18 -15.70
C ARG A 206 30.36 7.89 -15.24
N ASN A 207 29.73 6.79 -15.56
CA ASN A 207 30.29 5.47 -15.27
C ASN A 207 31.67 5.30 -15.93
N GLY A 208 32.67 4.94 -15.12
CA GLY A 208 34.07 4.81 -15.55
C GLY A 208 34.88 6.11 -15.59
N GLU A 209 34.29 7.29 -15.32
CA GLU A 209 34.99 8.57 -15.26
C GLU A 209 35.22 9.01 -13.81
N ALA A 210 36.28 9.82 -13.58
CA ALA A 210 36.55 10.40 -12.28
C ALA A 210 35.98 11.82 -12.12
N ALA A 211 35.73 12.51 -13.24
CA ALA A 211 35.29 13.90 -13.25
C ALA A 211 33.82 14.05 -12.89
N THR A 212 33.52 15.07 -12.07
CA THR A 212 32.13 15.50 -11.81
C THR A 212 31.73 16.54 -12.83
N THR A 213 30.58 16.34 -13.46
CA THR A 213 29.96 17.30 -14.36
C THR A 213 28.70 17.85 -13.73
N PHE A 214 28.50 19.16 -13.81
CA PHE A 214 27.30 19.81 -13.28
C PHE A 214 26.32 20.10 -14.42
N VAL A 215 25.06 19.78 -14.20
CA VAL A 215 23.97 20.07 -15.13
C VAL A 215 22.84 20.76 -14.40
N GLN A 216 22.24 21.75 -15.03
CA GLN A 216 21.09 22.45 -14.50
C GLN A 216 19.82 21.93 -15.19
N LEU A 217 18.87 21.47 -14.37
CA LEU A 217 17.51 21.11 -14.79
C LEU A 217 16.52 22.09 -14.19
N ILE A 218 15.27 22.02 -14.65
CA ILE A 218 14.17 22.81 -14.11
C ILE A 218 13.13 21.82 -13.57
N TRP A 219 12.70 22.04 -12.31
CA TRP A 219 11.61 21.27 -11.74
C TRP A 219 10.32 21.47 -12.55
N ASP A 220 9.68 20.39 -12.94
CA ASP A 220 8.31 20.39 -13.43
C ASP A 220 7.39 20.64 -12.23
N TYR A 221 7.13 21.93 -11.98
CA TYR A 221 6.41 22.42 -10.80
C TYR A 221 4.95 22.68 -11.11
N VAL A 222 4.06 22.05 -10.37
CA VAL A 222 2.63 22.27 -10.38
C VAL A 222 2.25 23.10 -9.15
N PRO A 223 1.72 24.32 -9.33
CA PRO A 223 1.36 25.18 -8.20
C PRO A 223 0.09 24.69 -7.48
N GLU A 224 -0.08 25.15 -6.24
CA GLU A 224 -1.31 24.95 -5.49
C GLU A 224 -2.49 25.57 -6.25
N ARG A 225 -3.52 24.79 -6.50
CA ARG A 225 -4.79 25.24 -7.09
C ARG A 225 -5.85 25.23 -6.01
N ILE A 226 -6.49 26.37 -5.77
CA ILE A 226 -7.63 26.45 -4.87
C ILE A 226 -8.82 25.80 -5.58
N ALA A 227 -9.28 24.65 -5.06
CA ALA A 227 -10.49 24.02 -5.58
C ALA A 227 -11.71 24.93 -5.36
N PRO A 228 -12.66 25.01 -6.31
CA PRO A 228 -13.91 25.71 -6.10
C PRO A 228 -14.62 25.19 -4.84
N ARG A 229 -15.13 26.09 -4.00
CA ARG A 229 -15.79 25.73 -2.72
C ARG A 229 -16.90 24.69 -2.82
N GLY A 230 -17.52 24.52 -4.00
CA GLY A 230 -18.56 23.53 -4.25
C GLY A 230 -18.12 22.08 -4.04
N ASP A 231 -16.85 21.78 -4.27
CA ASP A 231 -16.32 20.42 -4.14
C ASP A 231 -15.92 20.06 -2.69
N LEU A 232 -15.74 21.07 -1.83
CA LEU A 232 -15.38 20.89 -0.41
C LEU A 232 -16.57 20.48 0.47
N PHE A 233 -17.80 20.67 0.00
CA PHE A 233 -19.02 20.49 0.79
C PHE A 233 -19.97 19.43 0.26
N SER A 234 -19.51 18.43 -0.45
CA SER A 234 -20.38 17.28 -0.64
C SER A 234 -20.55 16.56 0.71
N ALA A 235 -21.60 16.92 1.42
CA ALA A 235 -22.00 16.35 2.72
C ALA A 235 -22.30 14.84 2.69
N ARG A 236 -21.85 14.13 1.66
CA ARG A 236 -22.06 12.71 1.42
C ARG A 236 -20.77 11.88 1.38
N ARG A 237 -19.63 12.41 1.77
CA ARG A 237 -18.51 11.52 2.08
C ARG A 237 -18.71 10.99 3.49
N SER A 238 -19.64 10.04 3.59
CA SER A 238 -19.60 9.05 4.66
C SER A 238 -18.19 8.48 4.75
N ILE A 239 -17.77 8.05 5.92
CA ILE A 239 -16.57 7.23 6.09
C ILE A 239 -16.67 6.11 5.05
N ALA A 240 -15.96 6.27 3.94
CA ALA A 240 -15.85 5.21 2.94
C ALA A 240 -15.01 4.12 3.60
N ARG A 241 -15.66 3.07 4.02
CA ARG A 241 -15.04 1.96 4.73
C ARG A 241 -15.08 0.74 3.83
N ASN A 242 -13.92 0.13 3.62
CA ASN A 242 -13.84 -1.17 2.97
C ASN A 242 -14.55 -2.20 3.87
N SER A 243 -15.35 -3.07 3.29
CA SER A 243 -15.96 -4.16 4.04
C SER A 243 -14.90 -5.14 4.52
N ILE A 244 -15.05 -5.66 5.74
CA ILE A 244 -14.23 -6.77 6.27
C ILE A 244 -14.36 -8.05 5.43
N PHE A 245 -15.34 -8.13 4.54
CA PHE A 245 -15.58 -9.24 3.60
C PHE A 245 -14.93 -9.04 2.23
N ALA A 246 -14.36 -7.86 1.96
CA ALA A 246 -13.53 -7.59 0.79
C ALA A 246 -12.27 -6.84 1.24
N PRO A 247 -11.40 -7.49 2.02
CA PRO A 247 -10.24 -6.86 2.63
C PRO A 247 -9.21 -6.50 1.56
N ARG A 248 -8.74 -5.26 1.60
CA ARG A 248 -7.64 -4.78 0.76
C ARG A 248 -6.34 -4.75 1.57
N MET A 249 -5.28 -5.15 0.91
CA MET A 249 -3.92 -5.13 1.42
C MET A 249 -3.04 -4.45 0.37
N ASP A 250 -3.16 -3.13 0.28
CA ASP A 250 -2.33 -2.27 -0.57
C ASP A 250 -1.68 -1.17 0.25
N ALA A 251 -0.44 -0.87 -0.03
CA ALA A 251 0.26 0.25 0.58
C ALA A 251 -0.12 1.55 -0.15
N ASP A 252 -0.56 2.57 0.60
CA ASP A 252 -0.71 3.92 0.05
C ASP A 252 0.63 4.64 0.12
N LEU A 253 1.54 4.27 -0.76
CA LEU A 253 2.85 4.92 -0.88
C LEU A 253 2.82 6.11 -1.84
N GLY A 254 1.61 6.48 -2.28
CA GLY A 254 1.43 7.55 -3.23
C GLY A 254 2.09 7.23 -4.56
N THR A 255 1.68 6.14 -5.17
CA THR A 255 1.93 5.94 -6.59
C THR A 255 1.25 7.08 -7.31
N GLU A 256 2.01 8.13 -7.59
CA GLU A 256 1.56 9.15 -8.51
C GLU A 256 1.51 8.48 -9.88
N THR A 257 0.30 8.07 -10.26
CA THR A 257 -0.02 7.43 -11.54
C THR A 257 0.20 8.36 -12.74
N ASP A 258 0.78 9.55 -12.53
CA ASP A 258 0.77 10.61 -13.52
C ASP A 258 2.11 10.84 -14.24
N GLN A 259 3.13 10.01 -14.02
CA GLN A 259 4.40 10.21 -14.70
C GLN A 259 4.91 8.90 -15.32
N GLY A 260 4.56 8.67 -16.58
CA GLY A 260 5.18 7.69 -17.45
C GLY A 260 4.88 6.25 -17.04
N ALA A 261 3.90 5.65 -17.69
CA ALA A 261 3.43 4.27 -17.48
C ALA A 261 4.54 3.18 -17.57
N ASP A 262 5.79 3.56 -17.83
CA ASP A 262 6.88 2.64 -18.19
C ASP A 262 8.14 2.77 -17.31
N ASP A 263 8.10 3.45 -16.14
CA ASP A 263 9.26 3.44 -15.24
C ASP A 263 9.28 2.13 -14.42
N PRO A 264 10.20 1.18 -14.74
CA PRO A 264 10.24 -0.14 -14.10
C PRO A 264 10.60 -0.10 -12.61
N TYR A 265 10.98 1.07 -12.10
CA TYR A 265 11.31 1.27 -10.68
C TYR A 265 10.15 1.79 -9.86
N GLN A 266 9.03 2.10 -10.49
CA GLN A 266 7.81 2.45 -9.77
C GLN A 266 7.16 1.21 -9.16
N LEU A 267 6.46 1.45 -8.04
CA LEU A 267 5.66 0.41 -7.41
C LEU A 267 4.53 -0.03 -8.36
N GLY A 268 4.40 -1.33 -8.54
CA GLY A 268 3.38 -1.89 -9.41
C GLY A 268 3.65 -1.74 -10.90
N SER A 269 4.88 -1.38 -11.31
CA SER A 269 5.23 -1.32 -12.73
C SER A 269 5.01 -2.67 -13.41
N HIS A 270 4.40 -2.65 -14.60
CA HIS A 270 4.13 -3.84 -15.40
C HIS A 270 5.42 -4.51 -15.86
N THR A 271 6.44 -3.74 -16.22
CA THR A 271 7.74 -4.24 -16.65
C THR A 271 8.73 -4.31 -15.48
N SER A 272 9.61 -5.30 -15.50
CA SER A 272 10.73 -5.39 -14.56
C SER A 272 11.88 -4.49 -14.99
N PHE A 273 12.65 -4.00 -14.00
CA PHE A 273 13.94 -3.38 -14.28
C PHE A 273 15.00 -4.40 -14.70
N MET A 274 14.78 -5.67 -14.38
CA MET A 274 15.70 -6.76 -14.69
C MET A 274 15.65 -7.10 -16.19
N PRO A 275 16.79 -7.19 -16.87
CA PRO A 275 16.85 -7.70 -18.23
C PRO A 275 16.32 -9.13 -18.35
N ALA A 276 15.93 -9.54 -19.54
CA ALA A 276 15.54 -10.92 -19.79
C ALA A 276 16.64 -11.90 -19.36
N LEU A 277 16.25 -12.94 -18.64
CA LEU A 277 17.16 -13.95 -18.07
C LEU A 277 17.84 -14.84 -19.12
N GLY A 278 17.44 -14.74 -20.38
CA GLY A 278 17.99 -15.48 -21.50
C GLY A 278 17.24 -15.18 -22.79
N THR A 279 17.60 -15.87 -23.88
CA THR A 279 16.94 -15.70 -25.18
C THR A 279 15.50 -16.17 -25.10
N LYS A 280 14.54 -15.25 -25.31
CA LYS A 280 13.11 -15.55 -25.29
C LYS A 280 12.74 -16.49 -26.43
N ILE A 281 12.06 -17.59 -26.12
CA ILE A 281 11.51 -18.56 -27.06
C ILE A 281 10.02 -18.29 -27.27
N TRP A 282 9.36 -17.82 -26.22
CA TRP A 282 7.98 -17.38 -26.22
C TRP A 282 7.84 -16.20 -25.27
N GLU A 283 6.93 -15.28 -25.57
CA GLU A 283 6.55 -14.17 -24.68
C GLU A 283 5.04 -13.90 -24.78
N SER A 284 4.48 -13.31 -23.70
CA SER A 284 3.11 -12.83 -23.67
C SER A 284 2.92 -11.64 -24.61
N SER A 285 1.68 -11.32 -24.98
CA SER A 285 1.41 -10.10 -25.75
C SER A 285 1.68 -8.86 -24.89
N LYS A 286 1.97 -7.73 -25.52
CA LYS A 286 2.18 -6.44 -24.83
C LYS A 286 0.94 -5.94 -24.09
N ASP A 287 -0.25 -6.38 -24.49
CA ASP A 287 -1.52 -6.02 -23.86
C ASP A 287 -1.93 -6.99 -22.74
N SER A 288 -1.08 -7.96 -22.40
CA SER A 288 -1.30 -8.89 -21.29
C SER A 288 -1.16 -8.17 -19.95
N GLU A 289 -1.94 -8.60 -18.95
CA GLU A 289 -1.78 -8.15 -17.55
C GLU A 289 -0.44 -8.61 -16.93
N PHE A 290 0.26 -9.56 -17.59
CA PHE A 290 1.51 -10.13 -17.11
C PHE A 290 2.61 -10.06 -18.18
N ASP A 291 3.77 -9.53 -17.82
CA ASP A 291 4.99 -9.76 -18.60
C ASP A 291 5.48 -11.18 -18.31
N ALA A 292 5.35 -12.06 -19.30
CA ALA A 292 5.70 -13.46 -19.17
C ALA A 292 6.46 -13.97 -20.40
N TYR A 293 7.47 -14.80 -20.17
CA TYR A 293 8.22 -15.40 -21.27
C TYR A 293 8.80 -16.77 -20.87
N ILE A 294 9.23 -17.52 -21.88
CA ILE A 294 9.99 -18.77 -21.74
C ILE A 294 11.35 -18.56 -22.37
N TYR A 295 12.40 -18.98 -21.67
CA TYR A 295 13.77 -18.95 -22.20
C TYR A 295 14.47 -20.30 -21.95
N GLN A 296 15.54 -20.55 -22.67
CA GLN A 296 16.41 -21.68 -22.44
C GLN A 296 17.65 -21.22 -21.67
N ASN A 297 17.97 -21.91 -20.59
CA ASN A 297 19.20 -21.68 -19.83
C ASN A 297 20.41 -22.41 -20.44
N ASP A 298 21.60 -22.19 -19.88
CA ASP A 298 22.86 -22.82 -20.36
C ASP A 298 22.87 -24.35 -20.27
N ASP A 299 22.05 -24.93 -19.38
CA ASP A 299 21.89 -26.38 -19.22
C ASP A 299 20.80 -26.95 -20.16
N HIS A 300 20.38 -26.18 -21.16
CA HIS A 300 19.32 -26.53 -22.11
C HIS A 300 17.93 -26.79 -21.51
N LYS A 301 17.69 -26.35 -20.26
CA LYS A 301 16.39 -26.42 -19.60
C LYS A 301 15.51 -25.25 -20.02
N LEU A 302 14.21 -25.48 -20.11
CA LEU A 302 13.23 -24.44 -20.42
C LEU A 302 12.69 -23.83 -19.12
N ILE A 303 12.92 -22.54 -18.95
CA ILE A 303 12.55 -21.79 -17.74
C ILE A 303 11.44 -20.80 -18.10
N GLY A 304 10.37 -20.84 -17.31
CA GLY A 304 9.32 -19.83 -17.37
C GLY A 304 9.70 -18.62 -16.51
N TYR A 305 9.25 -17.46 -16.94
CA TYR A 305 9.27 -16.23 -16.18
C TYR A 305 7.88 -15.58 -16.22
N VAL A 306 7.40 -15.09 -15.09
CA VAL A 306 6.18 -14.29 -15.01
C VAL A 306 6.34 -13.20 -13.96
N ARG A 307 6.02 -11.96 -14.34
CA ARG A 307 5.97 -10.84 -13.42
C ARG A 307 4.56 -10.66 -12.87
N ILE A 308 4.46 -10.49 -11.54
CA ILE A 308 3.23 -10.10 -10.84
C ILE A 308 3.44 -8.68 -10.30
N PRO A 309 3.01 -7.64 -11.04
CA PRO A 309 3.31 -6.26 -10.67
C PRO A 309 2.57 -5.78 -9.43
N SER A 310 1.33 -6.22 -9.26
CA SER A 310 0.49 -5.91 -8.09
C SER A 310 -0.62 -6.95 -7.92
N TYR A 311 -1.33 -6.87 -6.80
CA TYR A 311 -2.57 -7.62 -6.56
C TYR A 311 -3.81 -6.75 -6.73
N SER A 312 -3.72 -5.67 -7.52
CA SER A 312 -4.81 -4.74 -7.84
C SER A 312 -4.90 -4.45 -9.34
N PRO A 313 -5.10 -5.47 -10.21
CA PRO A 313 -5.34 -5.23 -11.62
C PRO A 313 -6.68 -4.50 -11.81
N ALA A 314 -6.85 -3.83 -12.94
CA ALA A 314 -8.10 -3.13 -13.26
C ALA A 314 -9.31 -4.09 -13.34
N ASP A 315 -9.08 -5.32 -13.82
CA ASP A 315 -10.09 -6.39 -13.91
C ASP A 315 -9.48 -7.69 -13.39
N THR A 316 -9.83 -8.04 -12.14
CA THR A 316 -9.30 -9.23 -11.46
C THR A 316 -9.71 -10.53 -12.13
N ILE A 317 -10.91 -10.60 -12.72
CA ILE A 317 -11.41 -11.80 -13.39
C ILE A 317 -10.67 -12.03 -14.70
N LYS A 318 -10.48 -10.98 -15.49
CA LYS A 318 -9.68 -11.03 -16.73
C LYS A 318 -8.23 -11.43 -16.42
N ALA A 319 -7.60 -10.75 -15.46
CA ALA A 319 -6.23 -11.03 -15.05
C ALA A 319 -6.06 -12.47 -14.55
N THR A 320 -7.01 -12.98 -13.77
CA THR A 320 -7.01 -14.39 -13.33
C THR A 320 -7.07 -15.36 -14.52
N ALA A 321 -7.93 -15.11 -15.50
CA ALA A 321 -8.04 -15.94 -16.69
C ALA A 321 -6.76 -15.92 -17.54
N GLU A 322 -6.10 -14.76 -17.66
CA GLU A 322 -4.81 -14.64 -18.35
C GLU A 322 -3.70 -15.38 -17.59
N PHE A 323 -3.63 -15.23 -16.26
CA PHE A 323 -2.66 -15.97 -15.44
C PHE A 323 -2.84 -17.49 -15.61
N GLN A 324 -4.08 -17.97 -15.63
CA GLN A 324 -4.39 -19.38 -15.86
C GLN A 324 -3.84 -19.87 -17.21
N GLN A 325 -3.94 -19.06 -18.27
CA GLN A 325 -3.38 -19.41 -19.58
C GLN A 325 -1.85 -19.46 -19.57
N VAL A 326 -1.21 -18.48 -18.90
CA VAL A 326 0.24 -18.46 -18.71
C VAL A 326 0.70 -19.70 -17.95
N ILE A 327 0.07 -20.00 -16.82
CA ILE A 327 0.40 -21.17 -15.99
C ILE A 327 0.17 -22.49 -16.73
N ALA A 328 -0.92 -22.62 -17.49
CA ALA A 328 -1.18 -23.81 -18.32
C ALA A 328 -0.08 -24.05 -19.35
N ARG A 329 0.45 -22.99 -19.96
CA ARG A 329 1.58 -23.05 -20.88
C ARG A 329 2.86 -23.43 -20.15
N MET A 330 3.19 -22.74 -19.04
CA MET A 330 4.40 -22.99 -18.26
C MET A 330 4.44 -24.45 -17.73
N GLN A 331 3.32 -24.96 -17.23
CA GLN A 331 3.23 -26.34 -16.74
C GLN A 331 3.57 -27.37 -17.83
N LYS A 332 3.17 -27.12 -19.07
CA LYS A 332 3.43 -28.04 -20.20
C LYS A 332 4.87 -27.97 -20.72
N THR A 333 5.49 -26.80 -20.67
CA THR A 333 6.69 -26.52 -21.47
C THR A 333 7.94 -26.24 -20.67
N THR A 334 7.85 -25.83 -19.40
CA THR A 334 9.04 -25.44 -18.62
C THR A 334 9.45 -26.49 -17.61
N ASP A 335 10.70 -26.45 -17.18
CA ASP A 335 11.27 -27.29 -16.13
C ASP A 335 11.19 -26.63 -14.74
N SER A 336 11.24 -25.30 -14.69
CA SER A 336 11.03 -24.48 -13.51
C SER A 336 10.45 -23.12 -13.87
N LEU A 337 10.02 -22.34 -12.88
CA LEU A 337 9.38 -21.03 -13.05
C LEU A 337 10.06 -19.99 -12.16
N VAL A 338 10.33 -18.82 -12.70
CA VAL A 338 10.69 -17.60 -11.95
C VAL A 338 9.44 -16.72 -11.86
N ILE A 339 9.04 -16.39 -10.63
CA ILE A 339 8.01 -15.37 -10.37
C ILE A 339 8.72 -14.12 -9.88
N ASP A 340 8.53 -13.01 -10.57
CA ASP A 340 9.06 -11.70 -10.19
C ASP A 340 7.93 -10.83 -9.66
N GLN A 341 7.99 -10.51 -8.35
CA GLN A 341 7.06 -9.55 -7.74
C GLN A 341 7.75 -8.30 -7.18
N VAL A 342 9.04 -8.08 -7.48
CA VAL A 342 9.78 -6.93 -6.92
C VAL A 342 9.04 -5.61 -7.13
N ASN A 343 9.05 -4.72 -6.14
CA ASN A 343 8.29 -3.47 -6.10
C ASN A 343 6.76 -3.67 -6.14
N ASN A 344 6.24 -4.73 -5.53
CA ASN A 344 4.80 -5.00 -5.49
C ASN A 344 4.11 -4.27 -4.32
N PRO A 345 3.17 -3.33 -4.58
CA PRO A 345 2.50 -2.57 -3.53
C PRO A 345 1.41 -3.35 -2.77
N GLY A 346 1.09 -4.57 -3.20
CA GLY A 346 -0.01 -5.35 -2.64
C GLY A 346 -1.31 -5.26 -3.44
N GLY A 347 -2.46 -5.45 -2.77
CA GLY A 347 -3.79 -5.36 -3.39
C GLY A 347 -4.85 -6.24 -2.75
N SER A 348 -5.72 -6.87 -3.56
CA SER A 348 -6.81 -7.73 -3.10
C SER A 348 -6.32 -9.08 -2.59
N VAL A 349 -6.89 -9.49 -1.46
CA VAL A 349 -6.62 -10.81 -0.85
C VAL A 349 -7.15 -11.94 -1.74
N PHE A 350 -8.36 -11.82 -2.25
CA PHE A 350 -8.95 -12.90 -3.04
C PHE A 350 -8.30 -13.05 -4.39
N TYR A 351 -7.92 -11.95 -5.03
CA TYR A 351 -7.14 -12.02 -6.26
C TYR A 351 -5.78 -12.69 -6.02
N LEU A 352 -5.09 -12.33 -4.92
CA LEU A 352 -3.87 -13.01 -4.50
C LEU A 352 -4.09 -14.52 -4.30
N TYR A 353 -5.17 -14.92 -3.59
CA TYR A 353 -5.52 -16.33 -3.40
C TYR A 353 -5.82 -17.04 -4.72
N SER A 354 -6.44 -16.33 -5.67
CA SER A 354 -6.66 -16.85 -7.01
C SER A 354 -5.34 -17.22 -7.70
N LEU A 355 -4.34 -16.33 -7.68
CA LEU A 355 -3.02 -16.62 -8.26
C LEU A 355 -2.31 -17.77 -7.52
N VAL A 356 -2.34 -17.75 -6.18
CA VAL A 356 -1.76 -18.81 -5.34
C VAL A 356 -2.36 -20.18 -5.64
N SER A 357 -3.68 -20.25 -5.88
CA SER A 357 -4.38 -21.50 -6.21
C SER A 357 -3.82 -22.22 -7.44
N MET A 358 -3.22 -21.46 -8.36
CA MET A 358 -2.61 -21.96 -9.60
C MET A 358 -1.12 -22.32 -9.46
N LEU A 359 -0.56 -22.26 -8.26
CA LEU A 359 0.86 -22.47 -8.03
C LEU A 359 1.18 -23.70 -7.17
N SER A 360 0.17 -24.49 -6.81
CA SER A 360 0.34 -25.71 -6.00
C SER A 360 -0.67 -26.77 -6.40
N GLU A 361 -0.26 -28.04 -6.30
CA GLU A 361 -1.16 -29.21 -6.42
C GLU A 361 -1.83 -29.60 -5.10
N LYS A 362 -1.46 -28.94 -4.00
CA LYS A 362 -1.97 -29.22 -2.65
C LYS A 362 -2.58 -27.96 -2.05
N PRO A 363 -3.59 -28.11 -1.18
CA PRO A 363 -4.10 -26.98 -0.42
C PRO A 363 -2.99 -26.26 0.35
N MET A 364 -3.01 -24.93 0.33
CA MET A 364 -2.03 -24.09 1.02
C MET A 364 -2.69 -23.33 2.16
N ALA A 365 -2.15 -23.47 3.37
CA ALA A 365 -2.62 -22.77 4.55
C ALA A 365 -2.42 -21.25 4.40
N THR A 366 -3.37 -20.48 4.91
CA THR A 366 -3.32 -19.02 4.90
C THR A 366 -2.90 -18.47 6.27
N PRO A 367 -2.33 -17.25 6.34
CA PRO A 367 -2.06 -16.57 7.60
C PRO A 367 -3.35 -16.30 8.39
N ARG A 368 -3.24 -16.29 9.72
CA ARG A 368 -4.33 -15.85 10.60
C ARG A 368 -4.18 -14.37 10.91
N HIS A 369 -5.30 -13.73 11.24
CA HIS A 369 -5.35 -12.31 11.56
C HIS A 369 -6.08 -12.09 12.89
N ARG A 370 -5.60 -11.13 13.67
CA ARG A 370 -6.39 -10.49 14.72
C ARG A 370 -6.93 -9.19 14.16
N MET A 371 -8.23 -8.99 14.26
CA MET A 371 -8.94 -7.87 13.65
C MET A 371 -9.47 -6.94 14.73
N ALA A 372 -9.27 -5.65 14.58
CA ALA A 372 -9.98 -4.67 15.38
C ALA A 372 -11.42 -4.57 14.84
N ILE A 373 -12.40 -4.86 15.72
CA ILE A 373 -13.82 -4.89 15.35
C ILE A 373 -14.62 -3.84 16.11
N ALA A 374 -15.60 -3.28 15.43
CA ALA A 374 -16.57 -2.34 15.97
C ALA A 374 -17.99 -2.73 15.58
N GLN A 375 -18.99 -2.00 16.10
CA GLN A 375 -20.39 -2.28 15.81
C GLN A 375 -20.72 -2.36 14.32
N ALA A 376 -20.04 -1.54 13.49
CA ALA A 376 -20.25 -1.57 12.04
C ALA A 376 -19.82 -2.90 11.42
N ASP A 377 -18.72 -3.53 11.91
CA ASP A 377 -18.26 -4.84 11.43
C ASP A 377 -19.28 -5.94 11.75
N VAL A 378 -19.95 -5.83 12.89
CA VAL A 378 -21.04 -6.74 13.29
C VAL A 378 -22.26 -6.56 12.38
N SER A 379 -22.59 -5.31 12.06
CA SER A 379 -23.69 -5.03 11.10
C SER A 379 -23.39 -5.60 9.72
N ASP A 380 -22.15 -5.46 9.24
CA ASP A 380 -21.70 -6.05 7.99
C ASP A 380 -21.78 -7.60 8.04
N ALA A 381 -21.35 -8.20 9.16
CA ALA A 381 -21.44 -9.65 9.37
C ALA A 381 -22.87 -10.18 9.34
N LEU A 382 -23.80 -9.49 10.02
CA LEU A 382 -25.22 -9.83 9.97
C LEU A 382 -25.80 -9.71 8.56
N SER A 383 -25.45 -8.62 7.86
CA SER A 383 -25.88 -8.41 6.47
C SER A 383 -25.34 -9.49 5.54
N GLN A 384 -24.08 -9.88 5.72
CA GLN A 384 -23.46 -10.97 4.96
C GLN A 384 -24.16 -12.30 5.19
N LEU A 385 -24.51 -12.65 6.42
CA LEU A 385 -25.25 -13.87 6.73
C LEU A 385 -26.61 -13.90 6.04
N GLU A 386 -27.36 -12.78 6.04
CA GLU A 386 -28.65 -12.70 5.33
C GLU A 386 -28.47 -12.80 3.81
N GLN A 387 -27.44 -12.18 3.22
CA GLN A 387 -27.15 -12.30 1.79
C GLN A 387 -26.77 -13.73 1.39
N LEU A 388 -26.02 -14.44 2.21
CA LEU A 388 -25.59 -15.80 1.95
C LEU A 388 -26.67 -16.86 2.28
N LYS A 389 -27.71 -16.50 3.03
CA LYS A 389 -28.76 -17.43 3.51
C LYS A 389 -29.43 -18.27 2.42
N PRO A 390 -29.76 -17.74 1.21
CA PRO A 390 -30.38 -18.52 0.15
C PRO A 390 -29.43 -19.51 -0.53
N ILE A 391 -28.11 -19.34 -0.41
CA ILE A 391 -27.11 -20.17 -1.11
C ILE A 391 -26.88 -21.44 -0.29
N LYS A 392 -27.40 -22.59 -0.71
CA LYS A 392 -27.28 -23.86 0.01
C LYS A 392 -26.57 -24.96 -0.78
N THR A 393 -26.46 -24.77 -2.09
CA THR A 393 -25.90 -25.75 -3.02
C THR A 393 -25.02 -25.06 -4.06
N GLU A 394 -24.21 -25.84 -4.78
CA GLU A 394 -23.45 -25.32 -5.94
C GLU A 394 -24.39 -24.80 -7.05
N ASP A 395 -25.57 -25.40 -7.18
CA ASP A 395 -26.60 -24.93 -8.14
C ASP A 395 -27.13 -23.52 -7.79
N ASP A 396 -27.22 -23.18 -6.51
CA ASP A 396 -27.64 -21.83 -6.09
C ASP A 396 -26.55 -20.80 -6.46
N ILE A 397 -25.27 -21.17 -6.36
CA ILE A 397 -24.15 -20.34 -6.80
C ILE A 397 -24.20 -20.13 -8.31
N ALA A 398 -24.41 -21.20 -9.07
CA ALA A 398 -24.53 -21.13 -10.52
C ALA A 398 -25.71 -20.24 -10.98
N LYS A 399 -26.85 -20.30 -10.28
CA LYS A 399 -28.03 -19.46 -10.55
C LYS A 399 -27.81 -17.98 -10.19
N GLY A 400 -26.92 -17.69 -9.22
CA GLY A 400 -26.57 -16.32 -8.82
C GLY A 400 -25.73 -15.58 -9.86
N GLY A 401 -25.16 -16.31 -10.82
CA GLY A 401 -24.47 -15.75 -11.98
C GLY A 401 -23.24 -14.91 -11.65
N PRO A 402 -22.89 -13.95 -12.53
CA PRO A 402 -21.67 -13.14 -12.38
C PRO A 402 -21.56 -12.39 -11.05
N SER A 403 -22.66 -11.93 -10.48
CA SER A 403 -22.66 -11.15 -9.23
C SER A 403 -22.12 -11.94 -8.04
N ILE A 404 -22.37 -13.26 -7.97
CA ILE A 404 -21.82 -14.12 -6.93
C ILE A 404 -20.33 -14.37 -7.21
N GLN A 405 -19.96 -14.65 -8.46
CA GLN A 405 -18.56 -14.90 -8.83
C GLN A 405 -17.66 -13.69 -8.59
N GLN A 406 -18.17 -12.48 -8.73
CA GLN A 406 -17.43 -11.24 -8.43
C GLN A 406 -17.02 -11.14 -6.95
N MET A 407 -17.69 -11.82 -6.02
CA MET A 407 -17.31 -11.82 -4.60
C MET A 407 -15.92 -12.44 -4.36
N GLY A 408 -15.49 -13.32 -5.23
CA GLY A 408 -14.18 -13.97 -5.15
C GLY A 408 -13.05 -13.22 -5.85
N GLU A 409 -13.34 -12.12 -6.56
CA GLU A 409 -12.33 -11.33 -7.31
C GLU A 409 -11.37 -12.21 -8.15
N GLY A 410 -11.91 -13.26 -8.79
CA GLY A 410 -11.17 -14.26 -9.54
C GLY A 410 -10.89 -15.56 -8.78
N TYR A 411 -10.91 -15.57 -7.43
CA TYR A 411 -10.90 -16.80 -6.65
C TYR A 411 -12.23 -17.55 -6.84
N PRO A 412 -12.22 -18.87 -7.08
CA PRO A 412 -13.45 -19.62 -7.34
C PRO A 412 -14.44 -19.55 -6.18
N VAL A 413 -15.65 -19.06 -6.44
CA VAL A 413 -16.73 -19.05 -5.45
C VAL A 413 -17.44 -20.40 -5.51
N SER A 414 -17.18 -21.25 -4.53
CA SER A 414 -17.80 -22.55 -4.28
C SER A 414 -18.68 -22.52 -3.03
N LEU A 415 -19.44 -23.56 -2.77
CA LEU A 415 -20.17 -23.69 -1.51
C LEU A 415 -19.24 -23.70 -0.30
N GLU A 416 -18.05 -24.24 -0.44
CA GLU A 416 -17.01 -24.18 0.59
C GLU A 416 -16.60 -22.72 0.88
N PHE A 417 -16.32 -21.91 -0.16
CA PHE A 417 -16.02 -20.49 0.00
C PHE A 417 -17.17 -19.73 0.70
N VAL A 418 -18.41 -19.99 0.31
CA VAL A 418 -19.59 -19.43 0.98
C VAL A 418 -19.66 -19.84 2.45
N ASN A 419 -19.29 -21.09 2.77
CA ASN A 419 -19.26 -21.56 4.16
C ASN A 419 -18.11 -20.92 4.96
N PHE A 420 -16.96 -20.66 4.34
CA PHE A 420 -15.88 -19.85 4.96
C PHE A 420 -16.41 -18.46 5.36
N MET A 421 -17.07 -17.77 4.43
CA MET A 421 -17.62 -16.44 4.71
C MET A 421 -18.71 -16.47 5.80
N ARG A 422 -19.56 -17.50 5.86
CA ARG A 422 -20.53 -17.69 6.95
C ARG A 422 -19.84 -17.87 8.29
N SER A 423 -18.84 -18.75 8.34
CA SER A 423 -18.06 -19.02 9.55
C SER A 423 -17.35 -17.76 10.04
N TYR A 424 -16.82 -16.96 9.12
CA TYR A 424 -16.18 -15.70 9.44
C TYR A 424 -17.18 -14.68 10.01
N ALA A 425 -18.35 -14.53 9.40
CA ALA A 425 -19.40 -13.64 9.91
C ALA A 425 -19.86 -14.06 11.33
N GLN A 426 -20.06 -15.36 11.56
CA GLN A 426 -20.39 -15.90 12.87
C GLN A 426 -19.27 -15.67 13.89
N PHE A 427 -18.02 -15.82 13.47
CA PHE A 427 -16.85 -15.54 14.30
C PHE A 427 -16.83 -14.06 14.75
N ILE A 428 -16.99 -13.10 13.82
CA ILE A 428 -17.04 -11.66 14.16
C ILE A 428 -18.15 -11.36 15.17
N ILE A 429 -19.36 -11.90 14.97
CA ILE A 429 -20.48 -11.72 15.90
C ILE A 429 -20.16 -12.32 17.29
N SER A 430 -19.54 -13.50 17.32
CA SER A 430 -19.20 -14.18 18.59
C SER A 430 -18.10 -13.42 19.36
N GLU A 431 -17.07 -12.91 18.67
CA GLU A 431 -16.00 -12.12 19.27
C GLU A 431 -16.54 -10.81 19.87
N TRP A 432 -17.43 -10.13 19.13
CA TRP A 432 -18.11 -8.94 19.63
C TRP A 432 -19.00 -9.23 20.85
N THR A 433 -19.80 -10.29 20.79
CA THR A 433 -20.66 -10.72 21.91
C THR A 433 -19.86 -11.06 23.15
N ALA A 434 -18.64 -11.58 22.98
CA ALA A 434 -17.70 -11.83 24.05
C ALA A 434 -16.97 -10.56 24.57
N GLY A 435 -17.32 -9.37 24.04
CA GLY A 435 -16.76 -8.07 24.45
C GLY A 435 -15.35 -7.80 23.95
N ARG A 436 -14.84 -8.57 22.99
CA ARG A 436 -13.50 -8.35 22.41
C ARG A 436 -13.53 -7.25 21.37
N LYS A 437 -12.63 -6.29 21.48
CA LYS A 437 -12.38 -5.25 20.46
C LYS A 437 -11.31 -5.65 19.47
N LEU A 438 -10.35 -6.47 19.89
CA LEU A 438 -9.37 -7.15 19.05
C LEU A 438 -9.69 -8.65 19.14
N THR A 439 -9.94 -9.28 18.00
CA THR A 439 -10.36 -10.69 17.94
C THR A 439 -9.25 -11.65 18.33
N ASN A 440 -9.62 -12.87 18.64
CA ASN A 440 -8.69 -14.00 18.57
C ASN A 440 -8.18 -14.17 17.14
N PRO A 441 -7.04 -14.87 16.92
CA PRO A 441 -6.54 -15.15 15.57
C PRO A 441 -7.55 -15.97 14.77
N TYR A 442 -7.91 -15.49 13.59
CA TYR A 442 -8.80 -16.18 12.67
C TYR A 442 -8.40 -15.85 11.21
N TRP A 443 -8.85 -16.62 10.27
CA TRP A 443 -8.55 -16.42 8.86
C TRP A 443 -9.42 -15.33 8.25
N ILE A 444 -8.85 -14.50 7.38
CA ILE A 444 -9.62 -13.49 6.65
C ILE A 444 -10.71 -14.19 5.83
N ALA A 445 -11.93 -13.67 5.92
CA ALA A 445 -13.12 -14.24 5.27
C ALA A 445 -13.34 -15.74 5.57
N GLY A 446 -12.68 -16.26 6.62
CA GLY A 446 -12.75 -17.67 7.02
C GLY A 446 -11.93 -18.63 6.17
N VAL A 447 -11.22 -18.15 5.15
CA VAL A 447 -10.45 -18.98 4.23
C VAL A 447 -9.18 -19.47 4.94
N ASP A 448 -9.21 -20.65 5.50
CA ASP A 448 -8.11 -21.26 6.24
C ASP A 448 -7.10 -21.95 5.32
N HIS A 449 -7.52 -22.31 4.12
CA HIS A 449 -6.67 -22.85 3.08
C HIS A 449 -7.14 -22.47 1.68
N ILE A 450 -6.20 -22.44 0.74
CA ILE A 450 -6.43 -22.16 -0.67
C ILE A 450 -6.38 -23.50 -1.41
N ASN A 451 -7.49 -23.92 -1.99
CA ASN A 451 -7.55 -25.14 -2.80
C ASN A 451 -6.85 -24.95 -4.14
N PRO A 452 -6.20 -26.00 -4.66
CA PRO A 452 -5.60 -25.97 -5.99
C PRO A 452 -6.63 -25.69 -7.09
N ASN A 453 -6.29 -24.79 -8.01
CA ASN A 453 -7.03 -24.63 -9.24
C ASN A 453 -6.82 -25.88 -10.13
N PRO A 454 -7.81 -26.31 -10.92
CA PRO A 454 -7.63 -27.42 -11.89
C PRO A 454 -6.43 -27.20 -12.83
N VAL A 455 -6.13 -25.96 -13.17
CA VAL A 455 -4.92 -25.58 -13.88
C VAL A 455 -3.91 -25.03 -12.89
N HIS A 456 -2.84 -25.77 -12.64
CA HIS A 456 -1.82 -25.37 -11.67
C HIS A 456 -0.42 -25.81 -12.07
N TYR A 457 0.58 -25.13 -11.47
CA TYR A 457 2.00 -25.39 -11.66
C TYR A 457 2.56 -26.24 -10.53
N THR A 458 3.21 -27.37 -10.87
CA THR A 458 3.71 -28.36 -9.89
C THR A 458 5.23 -28.39 -9.77
N LYS A 459 5.94 -27.79 -10.75
CA LYS A 459 7.41 -27.83 -10.82
C LYS A 459 8.04 -26.78 -9.91
N PRO A 460 9.38 -26.78 -9.70
CA PRO A 460 10.05 -25.80 -8.83
C PRO A 460 9.80 -24.35 -9.22
N ILE A 461 9.71 -23.48 -8.20
CA ILE A 461 9.50 -22.02 -8.37
C ILE A 461 10.60 -21.27 -7.61
N LEU A 462 11.23 -20.31 -8.30
CA LEU A 462 12.02 -19.25 -7.70
C LEU A 462 11.16 -18.00 -7.61
N LEU A 463 11.02 -17.44 -6.41
CA LEU A 463 10.28 -16.18 -6.19
C LEU A 463 11.26 -15.06 -5.91
N LEU A 464 11.20 -13.99 -6.70
CA LEU A 464 12.00 -12.77 -6.50
C LEU A 464 11.20 -11.76 -5.68
N ILE A 465 11.82 -11.25 -4.62
CA ILE A 465 11.25 -10.25 -3.72
C ILE A 465 12.25 -9.12 -3.45
N ASN A 466 11.73 -7.96 -3.01
CA ASN A 466 12.60 -6.91 -2.50
C ASN A 466 11.96 -6.10 -1.35
N GLU A 467 12.73 -5.14 -0.85
CA GLU A 467 12.35 -4.26 0.26
C GLU A 467 11.18 -3.32 -0.04
N LEU A 468 10.75 -3.25 -1.29
CA LEU A 468 9.59 -2.48 -1.75
C LEU A 468 8.35 -3.36 -2.04
N ASP A 469 8.36 -4.60 -1.57
CA ASP A 469 7.18 -5.46 -1.56
C ASP A 469 6.40 -5.19 -0.28
N TYR A 470 5.18 -4.69 -0.42
CA TYR A 470 4.32 -4.28 0.69
C TYR A 470 3.04 -5.09 0.72
N SER A 471 2.49 -5.33 1.90
CA SER A 471 1.11 -5.79 2.07
C SER A 471 0.83 -7.11 1.35
N GLY A 472 0.03 -7.15 0.28
CA GLY A 472 -0.09 -8.34 -0.59
C GLY A 472 1.27 -8.85 -1.06
N GLY A 473 2.24 -7.94 -1.30
CA GLY A 473 3.64 -8.25 -1.59
C GLY A 473 4.40 -8.87 -0.41
N ASP A 474 3.93 -8.72 0.84
CA ASP A 474 4.38 -9.48 2.00
C ASP A 474 3.61 -10.80 2.15
N PHE A 475 2.30 -10.80 1.87
CA PHE A 475 1.42 -11.97 2.08
C PHE A 475 1.66 -13.10 1.09
N PHE A 476 1.91 -12.79 -0.17
CA PHE A 476 2.18 -13.81 -1.18
C PHE A 476 3.43 -14.60 -0.84
N PRO A 477 4.62 -13.99 -0.63
CA PRO A 477 5.81 -14.74 -0.25
C PRO A 477 5.67 -15.40 1.13
N THR A 478 4.91 -14.83 2.09
CA THR A 478 4.58 -15.48 3.35
C THR A 478 3.85 -16.80 3.11
N THR A 479 2.75 -16.76 2.34
CA THR A 479 1.95 -17.95 2.04
C THR A 479 2.78 -19.00 1.32
N MET A 480 3.56 -18.60 0.32
CA MET A 480 4.39 -19.50 -0.45
C MET A 480 5.53 -20.13 0.38
N GLN A 481 6.18 -19.35 1.24
CA GLN A 481 7.30 -19.82 2.09
C GLN A 481 6.80 -20.71 3.24
N ASP A 482 5.73 -20.33 3.94
CA ASP A 482 5.18 -21.09 5.06
C ASP A 482 4.67 -22.47 4.60
N ASN A 483 4.19 -22.57 3.36
CA ASN A 483 3.81 -23.83 2.72
C ASN A 483 4.98 -24.56 2.00
N LYS A 484 6.21 -24.03 2.07
CA LYS A 484 7.43 -24.59 1.45
C LYS A 484 7.28 -24.83 -0.06
N ARG A 485 6.57 -23.92 -0.73
CA ARG A 485 6.25 -24.07 -2.17
C ARG A 485 7.32 -23.47 -3.08
N VAL A 486 8.10 -22.53 -2.60
CA VAL A 486 9.08 -21.77 -3.39
C VAL A 486 10.43 -21.71 -2.69
N THR A 487 11.48 -21.40 -3.47
CA THR A 487 12.73 -20.81 -2.97
C THR A 487 12.65 -19.31 -3.23
N ILE A 488 12.99 -18.49 -2.24
CA ILE A 488 12.89 -17.03 -2.32
C ILE A 488 14.29 -16.42 -2.46
N LEU A 489 14.47 -15.54 -3.45
CA LEU A 489 15.69 -14.76 -3.65
C LEU A 489 15.38 -13.26 -3.62
N GLY A 490 16.26 -12.48 -3.01
CA GLY A 490 16.18 -11.02 -2.99
C GLY A 490 16.55 -10.40 -1.66
N THR A 491 15.82 -9.36 -1.25
CA THR A 491 15.95 -8.71 0.06
C THR A 491 14.65 -8.85 0.85
N ARG A 492 14.71 -8.61 2.17
CA ARG A 492 13.55 -8.70 3.05
C ARG A 492 12.45 -7.75 2.62
N THR A 493 11.20 -8.21 2.54
CA THR A 493 10.03 -7.37 2.23
C THR A 493 9.77 -6.31 3.29
N ALA A 494 8.91 -5.35 3.01
CA ALA A 494 8.65 -4.18 3.86
C ALA A 494 8.13 -4.53 5.26
N GLY A 495 7.30 -5.56 5.37
CA GLY A 495 6.66 -5.94 6.62
C GLY A 495 5.42 -5.08 6.91
N ALA A 496 4.57 -4.89 5.94
CA ALA A 496 3.26 -4.25 6.07
C ALA A 496 2.19 -5.34 6.22
N GLY A 497 1.86 -5.72 7.46
CA GLY A 497 1.19 -6.97 7.78
C GLY A 497 -0.26 -6.87 8.23
N GLY A 498 -1.15 -6.29 7.44
CA GLY A 498 -2.57 -6.23 7.78
C GLY A 498 -3.45 -5.72 6.65
N TYR A 499 -4.77 -5.81 6.79
CA TYR A 499 -5.67 -5.11 5.88
C TYR A 499 -5.97 -3.69 6.39
N VAL A 500 -6.36 -2.82 5.46
CA VAL A 500 -6.43 -1.38 5.67
C VAL A 500 -7.82 -0.82 5.40
N ASN A 501 -8.12 0.30 6.07
CA ASN A 501 -9.27 1.14 5.77
C ASN A 501 -8.85 2.59 5.59
N ASP A 502 -9.33 3.21 4.52
CA ASP A 502 -9.22 4.64 4.30
C ASP A 502 -10.36 5.37 5.00
N VAL A 503 -10.02 6.42 5.73
CA VAL A 503 -10.96 7.24 6.49
C VAL A 503 -10.93 8.66 5.96
N SER A 504 -12.08 9.14 5.47
CA SER A 504 -12.28 10.52 5.08
C SER A 504 -13.34 11.15 5.97
N VAL A 505 -13.03 12.30 6.56
CA VAL A 505 -13.94 13.05 7.43
C VAL A 505 -13.99 14.51 6.99
N PRO A 506 -15.14 15.20 7.08
CA PRO A 506 -15.21 16.63 6.86
C PRO A 506 -14.28 17.36 7.83
N ASN A 507 -13.44 18.26 7.30
CA ASN A 507 -12.52 19.06 8.10
C ASN A 507 -12.13 20.36 7.39
N ASN A 508 -11.60 21.34 8.14
CA ASN A 508 -11.16 22.64 7.63
C ASN A 508 -9.63 22.76 7.50
N VAL A 509 -8.88 21.69 7.76
CA VAL A 509 -7.41 21.68 7.79
C VAL A 509 -6.78 21.04 6.55
N GLY A 510 -7.62 20.65 5.58
CA GLY A 510 -7.16 20.10 4.31
C GLY A 510 -6.66 18.65 4.37
N VAL A 511 -7.07 17.86 5.36
CA VAL A 511 -6.85 16.40 5.36
C VAL A 511 -7.84 15.78 4.37
N ALA A 512 -7.34 15.13 3.33
CA ALA A 512 -8.16 14.43 2.35
C ALA A 512 -8.62 13.06 2.88
N SER A 513 -7.68 12.29 3.40
CA SER A 513 -7.92 11.00 4.05
C SER A 513 -6.74 10.63 4.95
N PHE A 514 -6.98 9.69 5.84
CA PHE A 514 -5.93 8.97 6.55
C PHE A 514 -6.27 7.49 6.61
N ARG A 515 -5.27 6.64 6.72
CA ARG A 515 -5.42 5.19 6.64
C ARG A 515 -5.15 4.54 7.98
N VAL A 516 -5.92 3.50 8.31
CA VAL A 516 -5.76 2.71 9.53
C VAL A 516 -5.58 1.23 9.19
N THR A 517 -4.59 0.58 9.84
CA THR A 517 -4.35 -0.86 9.76
C THR A 517 -5.31 -1.57 10.72
N GLN A 518 -6.32 -2.25 10.18
CA GLN A 518 -7.41 -2.84 10.98
C GLN A 518 -7.16 -4.30 11.36
N SER A 519 -6.11 -4.93 10.83
CA SER A 519 -5.71 -6.26 11.29
C SER A 519 -4.21 -6.38 11.48
N ILE A 520 -3.79 -7.37 12.27
CA ILE A 520 -2.41 -7.82 12.35
C ILE A 520 -2.36 -9.30 11.97
N ALA A 521 -1.56 -9.62 10.97
CA ALA A 521 -1.42 -10.96 10.46
C ALA A 521 -0.31 -11.73 11.17
N GLU A 522 -0.58 -13.00 11.47
CA GLU A 522 0.34 -13.93 12.09
C GLU A 522 0.71 -15.05 11.10
N ARG A 523 1.99 -15.29 10.92
CA ARG A 523 2.52 -16.43 10.16
C ARG A 523 2.20 -17.76 10.87
N ALA A 524 2.42 -18.88 10.21
CA ALA A 524 2.30 -20.22 10.80
C ALA A 524 3.15 -20.38 12.07
N THR A 525 4.27 -19.65 12.19
CA THR A 525 5.13 -19.61 13.37
C THR A 525 4.54 -18.82 14.56
N GLY A 526 3.44 -18.08 14.36
CA GLY A 526 2.86 -17.17 15.33
C GLY A 526 3.49 -15.77 15.34
N ASN A 527 4.57 -15.54 14.58
CA ASN A 527 5.16 -14.20 14.46
C ASN A 527 4.31 -13.32 13.56
N PRO A 528 4.18 -12.02 13.85
CA PRO A 528 3.48 -11.11 12.95
C PRO A 528 4.29 -10.89 11.66
N ILE A 529 3.59 -10.62 10.57
CA ILE A 529 4.22 -10.10 9.34
C ILE A 529 4.59 -8.64 9.56
N GLU A 530 3.76 -7.91 10.30
CA GLU A 530 3.93 -6.49 10.61
C GLU A 530 5.32 -6.20 11.21
N ASN A 531 6.04 -5.27 10.59
CA ASN A 531 7.41 -4.87 10.87
C ASN A 531 8.51 -5.94 10.60
N LEU A 532 8.17 -7.21 10.46
CA LEU A 532 9.13 -8.28 10.25
C LEU A 532 9.29 -8.67 8.78
N GLY A 533 8.22 -8.65 8.00
CA GLY A 533 8.23 -9.02 6.59
C GLY A 533 8.63 -10.48 6.34
N VAL A 534 9.03 -10.77 5.12
CA VAL A 534 9.54 -12.07 4.68
C VAL A 534 11.03 -11.96 4.40
N THR A 535 11.83 -12.74 5.09
CA THR A 535 13.25 -12.89 4.82
C THR A 535 13.45 -13.91 3.70
N PRO A 536 14.20 -13.58 2.64
CA PRO A 536 14.46 -14.53 1.55
C PRO A 536 15.36 -15.70 2.00
N ASP A 537 15.28 -16.82 1.30
CA ASP A 537 16.16 -17.96 1.49
C ASP A 537 17.56 -17.67 0.96
N ILE A 538 17.65 -16.88 -0.13
CA ILE A 538 18.89 -16.44 -0.77
C ILE A 538 18.90 -14.90 -0.73
N ASN A 539 19.73 -14.34 0.16
CA ASN A 539 19.87 -12.89 0.24
C ASN A 539 20.67 -12.34 -0.95
N CYS A 540 20.09 -11.45 -1.72
CA CYS A 540 20.68 -10.88 -2.94
C CYS A 540 20.37 -9.37 -3.02
N PRO A 541 21.06 -8.51 -2.24
CA PRO A 541 20.90 -7.07 -2.35
C PRO A 541 21.54 -6.55 -3.64
N MET A 542 21.00 -5.42 -4.16
CA MET A 542 21.61 -4.72 -5.29
C MET A 542 22.99 -4.19 -4.92
N THR A 543 23.91 -4.26 -5.86
CA THR A 543 25.27 -3.72 -5.78
C THR A 543 25.47 -2.56 -6.75
N ALA A 544 26.52 -1.77 -6.58
CA ALA A 544 26.88 -0.73 -7.54
C ALA A 544 27.15 -1.32 -8.95
N ALA A 545 27.70 -2.53 -9.00
CA ALA A 545 27.94 -3.24 -10.26
C ALA A 545 26.64 -3.57 -11.00
N ASP A 546 25.54 -3.82 -10.31
CA ASP A 546 24.25 -4.06 -10.96
C ASP A 546 23.79 -2.83 -11.75
N PHE A 547 23.88 -1.64 -11.17
CA PHE A 547 23.48 -0.40 -11.83
C PHE A 547 24.43 0.00 -12.96
N THR A 548 25.73 -0.29 -12.84
CA THR A 548 26.76 0.12 -13.81
C THR A 548 26.98 -0.88 -14.95
N SER A 549 26.41 -2.09 -14.87
CA SER A 549 26.56 -3.16 -15.86
C SER A 549 25.23 -3.78 -16.30
N SER A 550 24.18 -2.97 -16.34
CA SER A 550 22.83 -3.43 -16.79
C SER A 550 22.34 -4.69 -16.05
N TYR A 551 22.53 -4.72 -14.72
CA TYR A 551 22.09 -5.81 -13.82
C TYR A 551 22.75 -7.18 -14.07
N ALA A 552 23.86 -7.24 -14.76
CA ALA A 552 24.53 -8.50 -15.08
C ALA A 552 24.85 -9.37 -13.83
N PRO A 553 25.36 -8.83 -12.70
CA PRO A 553 25.57 -9.63 -11.49
C PRO A 553 24.26 -10.17 -10.88
N TYR A 554 23.20 -9.36 -10.84
CA TYR A 554 21.90 -9.79 -10.32
C TYR A 554 21.28 -10.88 -11.19
N VAL A 555 21.28 -10.70 -12.51
CA VAL A 555 20.82 -11.72 -13.48
C VAL A 555 21.59 -13.03 -13.28
N LYS A 556 22.92 -12.97 -13.11
CA LYS A 556 23.74 -14.14 -12.84
C LYS A 556 23.36 -14.83 -11.53
N ALA A 557 23.06 -14.08 -10.48
CA ALA A 557 22.60 -14.64 -9.20
C ALA A 557 21.24 -15.34 -9.35
N VAL A 558 20.29 -14.74 -10.07
CA VAL A 558 18.99 -15.35 -10.39
C VAL A 558 19.17 -16.64 -11.20
N GLN A 559 20.00 -16.62 -12.25
CA GLN A 559 20.29 -17.81 -13.07
C GLN A 559 20.93 -18.93 -12.24
N ALA A 560 21.85 -18.60 -11.32
CA ALA A 560 22.46 -19.58 -10.43
C ALA A 560 21.43 -20.20 -9.47
N ALA A 561 20.50 -19.41 -8.92
CA ALA A 561 19.41 -19.91 -8.09
C ALA A 561 18.43 -20.79 -8.88
N VAL A 562 18.10 -20.38 -10.11
CA VAL A 562 17.28 -21.21 -11.04
C VAL A 562 17.93 -22.57 -11.27
N LYS A 563 19.24 -22.59 -11.53
CA LYS A 563 20.00 -23.83 -11.73
C LYS A 563 19.96 -24.74 -10.49
N GLN A 564 20.00 -24.20 -9.28
CA GLN A 564 19.94 -24.99 -8.04
C GLN A 564 18.59 -25.68 -7.84
N ILE A 565 17.48 -25.06 -8.26
CA ILE A 565 16.14 -25.60 -8.05
C ILE A 565 15.63 -26.44 -9.23
N THR A 566 16.21 -26.26 -10.42
CA THR A 566 15.79 -26.98 -11.64
C THR A 566 16.36 -28.38 -11.66
N PRO A 567 15.52 -29.43 -11.79
CA PRO A 567 15.97 -30.83 -11.75
C PRO A 567 16.77 -31.25 -13.00
#